data_176e3d6d2c7e29ee7248ff7d4c086717
#
_entry.id   176e3d6d2c7e29ee7248ff7d4c086717
#
_cell.length_a   1.000
_cell.length_b   1.000
_cell.length_c   1.000
_cell.angle_alpha   90.00
_cell.angle_beta   90.00
_cell.angle_gamma   90.00
#
_symmetry.space_group_name_H-M   'P 1'
#
loop_
_entity.id
_entity.type
_entity.pdbx_description
1 polymer ?
#
loop_
_entity_poly.entity_id
_entity_poly.type
_entity_poly.pdbx_seq_one_letter_code
_entity_poly.pdbx_strand_id
1 'polypeptide(L)'
;ANLLAYCHIDYDKEITERFPLEYTEHTSKNLIAYFSEKYSDPDNICIGRYIDDKYYNGHAWIICTISLAQIYLETYKKRNKKIKRQSMERATSNPNNDLFIVSNDILEKILTLDCDFLLPEQFNPIDCEHFSAKKLTWNYSELYFLIRNLN
;
A
#
# COMPACT_ATOMS: atom_id res chain seq x y z
N ALA A 1 -7.15 0.89 -9.69
CA ALA A 1 -7.30 -0.38 -10.42
C ALA A 1 -5.96 -1.07 -10.67
N ASN A 2 -4.95 -0.36 -11.18
CA ASN A 2 -3.66 -0.97 -11.54
C ASN A 2 -2.88 -1.53 -10.34
N LEU A 3 -2.93 -0.87 -9.18
CA LEU A 3 -2.23 -1.35 -7.98
C LEU A 3 -2.86 -2.63 -7.43
N LEU A 4 -4.20 -2.69 -7.35
CA LEU A 4 -4.91 -3.90 -6.95
C LEU A 4 -4.60 -5.08 -7.87
N ALA A 5 -4.65 -4.85 -9.19
CA ALA A 5 -4.31 -5.88 -10.16
C ALA A 5 -2.88 -6.41 -9.95
N TYR A 6 -1.92 -5.52 -9.64
CA TYR A 6 -0.53 -5.92 -9.40
C TYR A 6 -0.37 -6.82 -8.17
N CYS A 7 -1.12 -6.57 -7.10
CA CYS A 7 -1.08 -7.40 -5.88
C CYS A 7 -1.64 -8.82 -6.10
N HIS A 8 -2.57 -8.98 -7.04
CA HIS A 8 -3.25 -10.24 -7.32
C HIS A 8 -2.72 -10.99 -8.55
N ILE A 9 -1.73 -10.43 -9.24
CA ILE A 9 -1.06 -11.16 -10.32
C ILE A 9 -0.13 -12.18 -9.67
N ASP A 10 -0.53 -13.45 -9.73
CA ASP A 10 0.34 -14.57 -9.43
C ASP A 10 1.58 -14.42 -10.32
N TYR A 11 2.76 -14.43 -9.72
CA TYR A 11 4.01 -13.99 -10.33
C TYR A 11 4.45 -14.89 -11.49
N ASP A 12 3.66 -14.91 -12.54
CA ASP A 12 4.10 -15.40 -13.85
C ASP A 12 5.20 -14.45 -14.37
N LYS A 13 6.34 -15.01 -14.71
CA LYS A 13 7.50 -14.29 -15.19
C LYS A 13 7.16 -13.38 -16.37
N GLU A 14 6.27 -13.82 -17.26
CA GLU A 14 5.82 -13.07 -18.42
C GLU A 14 5.05 -11.79 -18.04
N ILE A 15 4.24 -11.83 -16.98
CA ILE A 15 3.47 -10.67 -16.52
C ILE A 15 4.37 -9.66 -15.81
N THR A 16 5.34 -10.12 -15.03
CA THR A 16 6.31 -9.23 -14.36
C THR A 16 7.26 -8.55 -15.34
N GLU A 17 7.50 -9.13 -16.51
CA GLU A 17 8.24 -8.48 -17.59
C GLU A 17 7.40 -7.40 -18.30
N ARG A 18 6.08 -7.57 -18.41
CA ARG A 18 5.17 -6.58 -19.01
C ARG A 18 4.87 -5.39 -18.09
N PHE A 19 4.94 -5.58 -16.77
CA PHE A 19 4.72 -4.54 -15.77
C PHE A 19 5.96 -4.39 -14.86
N PRO A 20 6.99 -3.69 -15.33
CA PRO A 20 8.20 -3.48 -14.55
C PRO A 20 7.89 -2.82 -13.19
N LEU A 21 8.60 -3.26 -12.16
CA LEU A 21 8.45 -2.76 -10.80
C LEU A 21 8.60 -1.24 -10.70
N GLU A 22 9.44 -0.65 -11.55
CA GLU A 22 9.68 0.79 -11.62
C GLU A 22 8.42 1.59 -11.97
N TYR A 23 7.55 1.06 -12.84
CA TYR A 23 6.26 1.72 -13.16
C TYR A 23 5.31 1.70 -11.96
N THR A 24 5.30 0.60 -11.21
CA THR A 24 4.47 0.47 -10.02
C THR A 24 4.94 1.43 -8.92
N GLU A 25 6.25 1.55 -8.71
CA GLU A 25 6.83 2.50 -7.76
C GLU A 25 6.55 3.95 -8.16
N HIS A 26 6.73 4.27 -9.44
CA HIS A 26 6.45 5.62 -9.95
C HIS A 26 4.96 5.96 -9.76
N THR A 27 4.08 5.03 -10.09
CA THR A 27 2.63 5.21 -9.89
C THR A 27 2.29 5.39 -8.41
N SER A 28 2.87 4.60 -7.52
CA SER A 28 2.65 4.70 -6.07
C SER A 28 3.08 6.06 -5.52
N LYS A 29 4.25 6.55 -5.92
CA LYS A 29 4.75 7.88 -5.51
C LYS A 29 3.83 9.00 -5.99
N ASN A 30 3.38 8.95 -7.24
CA ASN A 30 2.49 9.97 -7.80
C ASN A 30 1.12 9.96 -7.12
N LEU A 31 0.60 8.77 -6.78
CA LEU A 31 -0.65 8.65 -6.04
C LEU A 31 -0.52 9.23 -4.62
N ILE A 32 0.55 8.90 -3.90
CA ILE A 32 0.79 9.47 -2.58
C ILE A 32 0.87 11.00 -2.68
N ALA A 33 1.66 11.54 -3.60
CA ALA A 33 1.80 12.99 -3.75
C ALA A 33 0.44 13.67 -4.03
N TYR A 34 -0.36 13.11 -4.95
CA TYR A 34 -1.70 13.61 -5.24
C TYR A 34 -2.62 13.58 -4.01
N PHE A 35 -2.66 12.46 -3.29
CA PHE A 35 -3.54 12.32 -2.14
C PHE A 35 -3.05 13.09 -0.91
N SER A 36 -1.74 13.31 -0.76
CA SER A 36 -1.20 14.21 0.27
C SER A 36 -1.66 15.64 0.05
N GLU A 37 -1.62 16.12 -1.19
CA GLU A 37 -2.15 17.44 -1.55
C GLU A 37 -3.66 17.50 -1.32
N LYS A 38 -4.40 16.51 -1.81
CA LYS A 38 -5.86 16.43 -1.69
C LYS A 38 -6.33 16.44 -0.23
N TYR A 39 -5.65 15.72 0.65
CA TYR A 39 -6.01 15.64 2.07
C TYR A 39 -5.35 16.74 2.91
N SER A 40 -4.53 17.60 2.31
CA SER A 40 -3.76 18.64 3.00
C SER A 40 -2.90 18.07 4.14
N ASP A 41 -2.34 16.89 3.93
CA ASP A 41 -1.51 16.16 4.87
C ASP A 41 -0.19 15.74 4.16
N PRO A 42 0.93 16.45 4.40
CA PRO A 42 2.20 16.14 3.76
C PRO A 42 2.78 14.78 4.18
N ASP A 43 2.39 14.27 5.35
CA ASP A 43 2.83 12.98 5.88
C ASP A 43 1.86 11.84 5.53
N ASN A 44 0.88 12.12 4.65
CA ASN A 44 -0.14 11.15 4.27
C ASN A 44 0.46 9.94 3.54
N ILE A 45 0.07 8.76 4.00
CA ILE A 45 0.42 7.45 3.42
C ILE A 45 -0.81 6.70 2.90
N CYS A 46 -1.97 7.35 2.88
CA CYS A 46 -3.24 6.75 2.51
C CYS A 46 -3.65 7.22 1.11
N ILE A 47 -4.29 6.35 0.35
CA ILE A 47 -4.76 6.67 -1.00
C ILE A 47 -6.24 6.37 -1.21
N GLY A 48 -6.87 7.17 -2.05
CA GLY A 48 -8.22 6.94 -2.51
C GLY A 48 -8.29 5.95 -3.68
N ARG A 49 -9.49 5.75 -4.21
CA ARG A 49 -9.79 4.79 -5.30
C ARG A 49 -9.21 5.23 -6.64
N TYR A 50 -9.36 6.49 -7.00
CA TYR A 50 -8.82 7.12 -8.20
C TYR A 50 -8.82 8.64 -8.06
N ILE A 51 -8.08 9.30 -8.95
CA ILE A 51 -8.00 10.76 -9.04
C ILE A 51 -9.41 11.33 -9.34
N ASP A 52 -9.77 12.43 -8.67
CA ASP A 52 -11.07 13.11 -8.80
C ASP A 52 -12.30 12.27 -8.39
N ASP A 53 -12.13 11.25 -7.58
CA ASP A 53 -13.24 10.51 -6.99
C ASP A 53 -14.15 11.47 -6.20
N LYS A 54 -15.45 11.46 -6.52
CA LYS A 54 -16.48 12.27 -5.86
C LYS A 54 -17.28 11.51 -4.81
N TYR A 55 -17.13 10.18 -4.78
CA TYR A 55 -17.85 9.33 -3.86
C TYR A 55 -17.34 9.56 -2.43
N TYR A 56 -18.21 10.00 -1.53
CA TYR A 56 -17.86 10.44 -0.17
C TYR A 56 -16.63 11.35 -0.19
N ASN A 57 -16.65 12.41 -1.00
CA ASN A 57 -15.55 13.37 -1.17
C ASN A 57 -14.20 12.76 -1.56
N GLY A 58 -14.19 11.50 -1.99
CA GLY A 58 -12.99 10.77 -2.39
C GLY A 58 -12.01 10.56 -1.24
N HIS A 59 -12.53 10.18 -0.07
CA HIS A 59 -11.71 9.78 1.08
C HIS A 59 -10.83 8.58 0.79
N ALA A 60 -9.90 8.29 1.69
CA ALA A 60 -8.99 7.16 1.56
C ALA A 60 -9.78 5.83 1.57
N TRP A 61 -9.38 4.91 0.70
CA TRP A 61 -9.95 3.57 0.62
C TRP A 61 -9.05 2.57 1.34
N ILE A 62 -9.61 1.78 2.25
CA ILE A 62 -8.86 0.76 3.00
C ILE A 62 -8.14 -0.20 2.05
N ILE A 63 -8.88 -0.79 1.10
CA ILE A 63 -8.30 -1.76 0.17
C ILE A 63 -7.19 -1.17 -0.71
N CYS A 64 -7.34 0.09 -1.15
CA CYS A 64 -6.32 0.75 -1.96
C CYS A 64 -5.07 1.04 -1.14
N THR A 65 -5.25 1.48 0.09
CA THR A 65 -4.15 1.78 1.02
C THR A 65 -3.40 0.51 1.43
N ILE A 66 -4.10 -0.59 1.70
CA ILE A 66 -3.47 -1.90 1.96
C ILE A 66 -2.70 -2.39 0.72
N SER A 67 -3.27 -2.24 -0.48
CA SER A 67 -2.57 -2.62 -1.72
C SER A 67 -1.28 -1.82 -1.94
N LEU A 68 -1.26 -0.56 -1.54
CA LEU A 68 -0.06 0.26 -1.56
C LEU A 68 1.02 -0.31 -0.62
N ALA A 69 0.65 -0.70 0.61
CA ALA A 69 1.57 -1.34 1.55
C ALA A 69 2.13 -2.66 1.00
N GLN A 70 1.29 -3.50 0.39
CA GLN A 70 1.73 -4.75 -0.25
C GLN A 70 2.74 -4.51 -1.36
N ILE A 71 2.54 -3.47 -2.19
CA ILE A 71 3.48 -3.09 -3.25
C ILE A 71 4.83 -2.69 -2.67
N TYR A 72 4.86 -1.86 -1.63
CA TYR A 72 6.10 -1.47 -0.98
C TYR A 72 6.84 -2.68 -0.39
N LEU A 73 6.11 -3.58 0.28
CA LEU A 73 6.67 -4.80 0.84
C LEU A 73 7.25 -5.73 -0.24
N GLU A 74 6.54 -5.94 -1.34
CA GLU A 74 7.01 -6.76 -2.45
C GLU A 74 8.22 -6.13 -3.16
N THR A 75 8.22 -4.82 -3.31
CA THR A 75 9.37 -4.08 -3.85
C THR A 75 10.59 -4.25 -2.96
N TYR A 76 10.43 -4.11 -1.65
CA TYR A 76 11.48 -4.36 -0.67
C TYR A 76 12.04 -5.79 -0.78
N LYS A 77 11.16 -6.80 -0.80
CA LYS A 77 11.57 -8.21 -0.93
C LYS A 77 12.35 -8.49 -2.22
N LYS A 78 11.88 -7.97 -3.35
CA LYS A 78 12.54 -8.15 -4.65
C LYS A 78 13.91 -7.48 -4.71
N ARG A 79 14.02 -6.25 -4.21
CA ARG A 79 15.30 -5.53 -4.17
C ARG A 79 16.30 -6.23 -3.27
N ASN A 80 15.89 -6.72 -2.12
CA ASN A 80 16.76 -7.47 -1.21
C ASN A 80 17.22 -8.81 -1.78
N LYS A 81 16.36 -9.53 -2.51
CA LYS A 81 16.77 -10.75 -3.23
C LYS A 81 17.84 -10.45 -4.30
N LYS A 82 17.72 -9.33 -5.00
CA LYS A 82 18.71 -8.90 -6.00
C LYS A 82 20.03 -8.54 -5.35
N ILE A 83 20.01 -7.79 -4.25
CA ILE A 83 21.21 -7.41 -3.49
C ILE A 83 21.93 -8.66 -2.97
N LYS A 84 21.22 -9.60 -2.32
CA LYS A 84 21.81 -10.86 -1.82
C LYS A 84 22.45 -11.71 -2.92
N ARG A 85 21.97 -11.62 -4.17
CA ARG A 85 22.58 -12.32 -5.32
C ARG A 85 23.82 -11.61 -5.86
N GLN A 86 23.92 -10.30 -5.69
CA GLN A 86 25.01 -9.48 -6.23
C GLN A 86 26.13 -9.20 -5.21
N SER A 87 25.84 -9.28 -3.93
CA SER A 87 26.80 -8.97 -2.87
C SER A 87 26.92 -10.12 -1.87
N MET A 88 27.95 -10.93 -2.03
CA MET A 88 28.50 -11.72 -0.92
C MET A 88 29.39 -10.86 0.00
N GLU A 89 29.58 -9.58 -0.30
CA GLU A 89 30.43 -8.65 0.46
C GLU A 89 29.79 -7.28 0.63
N ARG A 90 29.65 -6.84 1.90
CA ARG A 90 29.28 -5.51 2.40
C ARG A 90 27.78 -5.21 2.56
N ALA A 91 27.25 -5.58 3.72
CA ALA A 91 26.00 -5.05 4.23
C ALA A 91 26.26 -4.08 5.39
N THR A 92 26.38 -2.80 5.08
CA THR A 92 26.23 -1.74 6.10
C THR A 92 25.23 -0.74 5.56
N SER A 93 24.00 -0.73 6.06
CA SER A 93 22.80 0.00 5.66
C SER A 93 22.11 -0.55 4.38
N ASN A 94 20.91 -1.06 4.58
CA ASN A 94 20.05 -1.47 3.48
C ASN A 94 19.25 -0.23 2.99
N PRO A 95 19.54 0.32 1.80
CA PRO A 95 18.89 1.52 1.28
C PRO A 95 17.39 1.34 0.98
N ASN A 96 16.87 0.13 1.17
CA ASN A 96 15.45 -0.19 0.93
C ASN A 96 14.63 -0.29 2.21
N ASN A 97 15.21 -0.05 3.39
CA ASN A 97 14.47 -0.11 4.65
C ASN A 97 13.27 0.83 4.69
N ASP A 98 13.36 1.98 4.01
CA ASP A 98 12.26 2.95 3.94
C ASP A 98 10.97 2.33 3.38
N LEU A 99 11.07 1.43 2.39
CA LEU A 99 9.91 0.75 1.80
C LEU A 99 9.23 -0.20 2.80
N PHE A 100 10.02 -0.86 3.63
CA PHE A 100 9.51 -1.73 4.68
C PHE A 100 8.87 -0.91 5.81
N ILE A 101 9.48 0.22 6.18
CA ILE A 101 8.96 1.15 7.19
C ILE A 101 7.61 1.69 6.74
N VAL A 102 7.50 2.23 5.52
CA VAL A 102 6.22 2.75 5.00
C VAL A 102 5.13 1.67 4.95
N SER A 103 5.49 0.43 4.62
CA SER A 103 4.53 -0.69 4.64
C SER A 103 4.00 -0.96 6.06
N ASN A 104 4.86 -0.92 7.07
CA ASN A 104 4.46 -1.06 8.48
C ASN A 104 3.64 0.14 8.97
N ASP A 105 4.03 1.36 8.62
CA ASP A 105 3.30 2.58 9.01
C ASP A 105 1.86 2.55 8.46
N ILE A 106 1.68 2.09 7.23
CA ILE A 106 0.35 1.86 6.65
C ILE A 106 -0.41 0.80 7.44
N LEU A 107 0.21 -0.33 7.79
CA LEU A 107 -0.42 -1.37 8.60
C LEU A 107 -0.85 -0.81 9.96
N GLU A 108 0.03 -0.11 10.65
CA GLU A 108 -0.29 0.50 11.94
C GLU A 108 -1.46 1.48 11.82
N LYS A 109 -1.46 2.33 10.79
CA LYS A 109 -2.57 3.24 10.53
C LYS A 109 -3.88 2.49 10.32
N ILE A 110 -3.89 1.42 9.53
CA ILE A 110 -5.10 0.59 9.31
C ILE A 110 -5.57 -0.08 10.61
N LEU A 111 -4.65 -0.58 11.43
CA LEU A 111 -4.99 -1.20 12.71
C LEU A 111 -5.58 -0.20 13.71
N THR A 112 -5.16 1.07 13.67
CA THR A 112 -5.79 2.12 14.52
C THR A 112 -7.22 2.45 14.10
N LEU A 113 -7.60 2.17 12.84
CA LEU A 113 -8.97 2.35 12.34
C LEU A 113 -9.88 1.19 12.70
N ASP A 114 -9.33 0.02 13.04
CA ASP A 114 -10.10 -1.19 13.33
C ASP A 114 -10.61 -1.21 14.77
N CYS A 115 -11.43 -0.20 15.11
CA CYS A 115 -12.18 -0.21 16.35
C CYS A 115 -13.31 -1.23 16.24
N ASP A 116 -13.31 -2.25 17.08
CA ASP A 116 -14.35 -3.30 17.15
C ASP A 116 -14.49 -4.17 15.88
N PHE A 117 -13.43 -4.42 15.14
CA PHE A 117 -13.46 -5.20 13.88
C PHE A 117 -14.45 -4.64 12.86
N LEU A 118 -14.46 -3.31 12.69
CA LEU A 118 -15.39 -2.57 11.84
C LEU A 118 -14.70 -1.78 10.73
N LEU A 119 -13.68 -2.34 10.09
CA LEU A 119 -12.99 -1.67 8.98
C LEU A 119 -14.00 -1.14 7.96
N PRO A 120 -14.02 0.19 7.73
CA PRO A 120 -14.92 0.81 6.75
C PRO A 120 -14.39 0.59 5.33
N GLU A 121 -15.19 0.89 4.33
CA GLU A 121 -14.73 0.98 2.96
C GLU A 121 -13.79 2.17 2.76
N GLN A 122 -14.19 3.31 3.35
CA GLN A 122 -13.48 4.57 3.29
C GLN A 122 -13.32 5.20 4.68
N PHE A 123 -12.29 6.02 4.81
CA PHE A 123 -12.05 6.81 6.02
C PHE A 123 -11.38 8.14 5.67
N ASN A 124 -11.58 9.13 6.52
CA ASN A 124 -10.82 10.36 6.47
C ASN A 124 -9.42 10.12 7.07
N PRO A 125 -8.33 10.31 6.33
CA PRO A 125 -6.99 10.02 6.84
C PRO A 125 -6.53 10.93 7.98
N ILE A 126 -7.17 12.11 8.17
CA ILE A 126 -6.80 13.09 9.19
C ILE A 126 -7.39 12.72 10.56
N ASP A 127 -8.71 12.56 10.64
CA ASP A 127 -9.45 12.35 11.89
C ASP A 127 -9.93 10.91 12.09
N CYS A 128 -9.66 10.03 11.11
CA CYS A 128 -10.05 8.64 11.11
C CYS A 128 -11.56 8.39 11.09
N GLU A 129 -12.38 9.38 10.72
CA GLU A 129 -13.83 9.20 10.59
C GLU A 129 -14.14 8.16 9.49
N HIS A 130 -15.06 7.25 9.78
CA HIS A 130 -15.44 6.14 8.91
C HIS A 130 -16.59 6.53 7.97
N PHE A 131 -16.41 6.21 6.69
CA PHE A 131 -17.39 6.47 5.63
C PHE A 131 -17.76 5.20 4.88
N SER A 132 -18.93 5.26 4.21
CA SER A 132 -19.43 4.21 3.33
C SER A 132 -19.68 2.87 4.05
N ALA A 133 -19.60 1.75 3.33
CA ALA A 133 -19.92 0.44 3.86
C ALA A 133 -18.92 0.00 4.95
N LYS A 134 -19.41 -0.76 5.94
CA LYS A 134 -18.60 -1.33 7.02
C LYS A 134 -18.48 -2.84 6.87
N LYS A 135 -17.44 -3.44 7.46
CA LYS A 135 -17.22 -4.89 7.52
C LYS A 135 -17.07 -5.55 6.13
N LEU A 136 -16.39 -4.91 5.22
CA LEU A 136 -16.15 -5.50 3.91
C LEU A 136 -15.13 -6.64 4.00
N THR A 137 -15.54 -7.83 3.61
CA THR A 137 -14.70 -9.04 3.66
C THR A 137 -13.37 -8.85 2.93
N TRP A 138 -13.35 -8.15 1.81
CA TRP A 138 -12.13 -7.89 1.05
C TRP A 138 -11.09 -7.08 1.82
N ASN A 139 -11.50 -6.12 2.68
CA ASN A 139 -10.56 -5.36 3.51
C ASN A 139 -9.82 -6.29 4.48
N TYR A 140 -10.52 -7.24 5.09
CA TYR A 140 -9.92 -8.19 6.03
C TYR A 140 -9.05 -9.23 5.33
N SER A 141 -9.45 -9.70 4.15
CA SER A 141 -8.61 -10.62 3.38
C SER A 141 -7.30 -9.95 2.95
N GLU A 142 -7.33 -8.73 2.45
CA GLU A 142 -6.13 -7.98 2.07
C GLU A 142 -5.25 -7.64 3.28
N LEU A 143 -5.87 -7.25 4.40
CA LEU A 143 -5.15 -7.02 5.66
C LEU A 143 -4.45 -8.30 6.14
N TYR A 144 -5.14 -9.44 6.09
CA TYR A 144 -4.54 -10.73 6.43
C TYR A 144 -3.34 -11.06 5.54
N PHE A 145 -3.45 -10.84 4.22
CA PHE A 145 -2.33 -11.07 3.30
C PHE A 145 -1.15 -10.13 3.61
N LEU A 146 -1.40 -8.87 3.91
CA LEU A 146 -0.35 -7.92 4.30
C LEU A 146 0.38 -8.41 5.56
N ILE A 147 -0.36 -8.72 6.64
CA ILE A 147 0.21 -9.19 7.92
C ILE A 147 1.02 -10.48 7.72
N ARG A 148 0.48 -11.44 6.99
CA ARG A 148 1.17 -12.71 6.70
C ARG A 148 2.47 -12.49 5.94
N ASN A 149 2.53 -11.51 5.08
CA ASN A 149 3.71 -11.22 4.26
C ASN A 149 4.75 -10.36 4.95
N LEU A 150 4.41 -9.67 6.03
CA LEU A 150 5.35 -8.91 6.86
C LEU A 150 6.17 -9.84 7.80
N ASN A 151 5.61 -10.97 8.19
CA ASN A 151 6.28 -12.01 9.00
C ASN A 151 7.08 -12.97 8.11
#